data_ef583b44afbc7fa64ab44107cccfdf62
#
_entry.id   ef583b44afbc7fa64ab44107cccfdf62
#
_cell.length_a   1.000
_cell.length_b   1.000
_cell.length_c   1.000
_cell.angle_alpha   90.00
_cell.angle_beta   90.00
_cell.angle_gamma   90.00
#
_symmetry.space_group_name_H-M   'P 1'
#
loop_
_entity.id
_entity.type
_entity.pdbx_description
1 polymer ?
#
loop_
_entity_poly.entity_id
_entity_poly.type
_entity_poly.pdbx_seq_one_letter_code
_entity_poly.pdbx_strand_id
1 'polypeptide(L)'
;MPDTTCIFCKIASGEIPSEIIHEDEHFLAFLDINPKSAGHTLLIPKEHYPWFIDTPDELSGKLFQTAKDLAKKLKEKYKADYVRLGIVGTDIAHTHIHLIPLRLNQPKNEALDSI
;
A
#
# COMPACT_ATOMS: atom_id res chain seq x y z
N MET A 1 13.89 -11.47 -6.32
CA MET A 1 13.50 -12.81 -5.81
C MET A 1 12.65 -12.64 -4.56
N PRO A 2 11.55 -13.40 -4.40
CA PRO A 2 10.78 -13.35 -3.16
C PRO A 2 11.63 -13.82 -1.97
N ASP A 3 11.37 -13.20 -0.83
CA ASP A 3 12.00 -13.59 0.43
C ASP A 3 11.02 -14.50 1.19
N THR A 4 11.45 -15.71 1.53
CA THR A 4 10.58 -16.70 2.19
C THR A 4 10.17 -16.31 3.60
N THR A 5 10.84 -15.34 4.22
CA THR A 5 10.50 -14.84 5.56
C THR A 5 9.64 -13.58 5.52
N CYS A 6 9.47 -12.97 4.34
CA CYS A 6 8.73 -11.73 4.20
C CYS A 6 7.22 -11.98 4.13
N ILE A 7 6.48 -11.38 5.05
CA ILE A 7 5.02 -11.53 5.08
C ILE A 7 4.36 -11.00 3.80
N PHE A 8 4.87 -9.90 3.24
CA PHE A 8 4.30 -9.34 2.00
C PHE A 8 4.61 -10.22 0.78
N CYS A 9 5.78 -10.85 0.74
CA CYS A 9 6.07 -11.83 -0.29
C CYS A 9 5.09 -13.01 -0.22
N LYS A 10 4.74 -13.45 0.99
CA LYS A 10 3.77 -14.53 1.20
C LYS A 10 2.37 -14.13 0.78
N ILE A 11 1.99 -12.88 1.01
CA ILE A 11 0.70 -12.35 0.55
C ILE A 11 0.69 -12.27 -0.98
N ALA A 12 1.78 -11.78 -1.58
CA ALA A 12 1.89 -11.65 -3.03
C ALA A 12 1.82 -13.01 -3.75
N SER A 13 2.34 -14.07 -3.11
CA SER A 13 2.29 -15.43 -3.67
C SER A 13 0.96 -16.15 -3.41
N GLY A 14 0.08 -15.57 -2.58
CA GLY A 14 -1.17 -16.22 -2.19
C GLY A 14 -1.04 -17.18 -1.02
N GLU A 15 0.17 -17.35 -0.46
CA GLU A 15 0.39 -18.24 0.68
C GLU A 15 -0.35 -17.77 1.93
N ILE A 16 -0.40 -16.46 2.15
CA ILE A 16 -1.19 -15.85 3.22
C ILE A 16 -2.38 -15.14 2.58
N PRO A 17 -3.63 -15.46 2.97
CA PRO A 17 -4.79 -14.80 2.40
C PRO A 17 -4.89 -13.34 2.84
N SER A 18 -5.43 -12.50 1.95
CA SER A 18 -5.69 -11.09 2.24
C SER A 18 -6.86 -10.64 1.36
N GLU A 19 -7.43 -9.48 1.69
CA GLU A 19 -8.50 -8.92 0.88
C GLU A 19 -7.91 -8.09 -0.25
N ILE A 20 -7.88 -8.66 -1.45
CA ILE A 20 -7.22 -8.09 -2.61
C ILE A 20 -8.10 -6.99 -3.22
N ILE A 21 -7.51 -5.80 -3.41
CA ILE A 21 -8.14 -4.64 -4.04
C ILE A 21 -7.76 -4.55 -5.51
N HIS A 22 -6.51 -4.88 -5.82
CA HIS A 22 -5.96 -4.77 -7.17
C HIS A 22 -4.81 -5.76 -7.32
N GLU A 23 -4.72 -6.37 -8.48
CA GLU A 23 -3.59 -7.21 -8.83
C GLU A 23 -3.29 -7.09 -10.31
N ASP A 24 -2.01 -6.92 -10.63
CA ASP A 24 -1.54 -6.96 -12.01
C ASP A 24 -0.22 -7.72 -12.08
N GLU A 25 0.47 -7.64 -13.22
CA GLU A 25 1.72 -8.37 -13.42
C GLU A 25 2.78 -8.04 -12.37
N HIS A 26 2.87 -6.77 -11.96
CA HIS A 26 3.96 -6.27 -11.11
C HIS A 26 3.54 -5.97 -9.69
N PHE A 27 2.27 -5.68 -9.44
CA PHE A 27 1.81 -5.13 -8.18
C PHE A 27 0.62 -5.86 -7.60
N LEU A 28 0.50 -5.75 -6.28
CA LEU A 28 -0.64 -6.24 -5.53
C LEU A 28 -1.06 -5.16 -4.55
N ALA A 29 -2.36 -4.91 -4.44
CA ALA A 29 -2.89 -4.03 -3.42
C ALA A 29 -3.93 -4.79 -2.60
N PHE A 30 -3.89 -4.61 -1.28
CA PHE A 30 -4.78 -5.30 -0.35
C PHE A 30 -5.10 -4.43 0.85
N LEU A 31 -6.22 -4.71 1.52
CA LEU A 31 -6.60 -3.95 2.70
C LEU A 31 -5.67 -4.26 3.87
N ASP A 32 -5.28 -3.22 4.61
CA ASP A 32 -4.51 -3.38 5.84
C ASP A 32 -5.41 -4.00 6.91
N ILE A 33 -4.89 -5.01 7.62
CA ILE A 33 -5.64 -5.67 8.68
C ILE A 33 -5.76 -4.81 9.95
N ASN A 34 -4.93 -3.78 10.06
CA ASN A 34 -4.97 -2.81 11.15
C ASN A 34 -5.19 -1.42 10.57
N PRO A 35 -6.37 -1.16 9.97
CA PRO A 35 -6.55 0.07 9.20
C PRO A 35 -6.60 1.32 10.08
N LYS A 36 -5.98 2.39 9.59
CA LYS A 36 -6.03 3.71 10.26
C LYS A 36 -7.29 4.47 9.87
N SER A 37 -7.95 4.04 8.80
CA SER A 37 -9.27 4.51 8.38
C SER A 37 -9.89 3.45 7.49
N ALA A 38 -11.21 3.54 7.24
CA ALA A 38 -11.88 2.63 6.32
C ALA A 38 -11.23 2.75 4.93
N GLY A 39 -10.85 1.61 4.37
CA GLY A 39 -10.22 1.58 3.05
C GLY A 39 -8.71 1.72 3.03
N HIS A 40 -8.06 1.76 4.20
CA HIS A 40 -6.60 1.79 4.28
C HIS A 40 -6.03 0.61 3.49
N THR A 41 -5.34 0.91 2.40
CA THR A 41 -4.84 -0.07 1.44
C THR A 41 -3.31 -0.03 1.42
N LEU A 42 -2.70 -1.19 1.22
CA LEU A 42 -1.26 -1.33 1.02
C LEU A 42 -1.04 -1.73 -0.43
N LEU A 43 -0.15 -1.01 -1.12
CA LEU A 43 0.25 -1.32 -2.48
C LEU A 43 1.71 -1.76 -2.47
N ILE A 44 1.98 -2.95 -2.98
CA ILE A 44 3.33 -3.53 -2.97
C ILE A 44 3.73 -3.99 -4.37
N PRO A 45 5.03 -3.93 -4.71
CA PRO A 45 5.55 -4.71 -5.81
C PRO A 45 5.55 -6.19 -5.43
N LYS A 46 5.32 -7.08 -6.40
CA LYS A 46 5.37 -8.53 -6.15
C LYS A 46 6.79 -9.00 -5.90
N GLU A 47 7.77 -8.38 -6.56
CA GLU A 47 9.18 -8.63 -6.30
C GLU A 47 9.58 -8.04 -4.94
N HIS A 48 10.52 -8.69 -4.27
CA HIS A 48 10.98 -8.25 -2.95
C HIS A 48 12.06 -7.16 -3.09
N TYR A 49 11.69 -5.92 -2.74
CA TYR A 49 12.61 -4.80 -2.62
C TYR A 49 12.50 -4.29 -1.19
N PRO A 50 13.53 -4.48 -0.34
CA PRO A 50 13.44 -4.08 1.07
C PRO A 50 13.10 -2.61 1.28
N TRP A 51 13.72 -1.73 0.49
CA TRP A 51 13.49 -0.29 0.58
C TRP A 51 12.97 0.24 -0.75
N PHE A 52 12.18 1.31 -0.68
CA PHE A 52 11.69 1.98 -1.87
C PHE A 52 12.82 2.35 -2.85
N ILE A 53 13.94 2.82 -2.30
CA ILE A 53 15.08 3.24 -3.15
C ILE A 53 15.73 2.08 -3.91
N ASP A 54 15.43 0.84 -3.54
CA ASP A 54 15.94 -0.34 -4.24
C ASP A 54 15.13 -0.71 -5.47
N THR A 55 13.95 -0.10 -5.66
CA THR A 55 13.13 -0.42 -6.82
C THR A 55 13.73 0.17 -8.09
N PRO A 56 13.75 -0.60 -9.21
CA PRO A 56 14.22 -0.06 -10.50
C PRO A 56 13.39 1.17 -10.91
N ASP A 57 14.04 2.13 -11.56
CA ASP A 57 13.39 3.39 -11.93
C ASP A 57 12.11 3.21 -12.72
N GLU A 58 12.12 2.31 -13.71
CA GLU A 58 10.94 2.03 -14.52
C GLU A 58 9.80 1.47 -13.68
N LEU A 59 10.13 0.57 -12.73
CA LEU A 59 9.12 0.00 -11.85
C LEU A 59 8.58 1.04 -10.88
N SER A 60 9.44 1.95 -10.38
CA SER A 60 9.01 3.04 -9.51
C SER A 60 7.98 3.93 -10.20
N GLY A 61 8.18 4.25 -11.47
CA GLY A 61 7.22 5.05 -12.24
C GLY A 61 5.87 4.35 -12.33
N LYS A 62 5.87 3.07 -12.65
CA LYS A 62 4.65 2.27 -12.72
C LYS A 62 3.97 2.15 -11.36
N LEU A 63 4.73 2.01 -10.29
CA LEU A 63 4.23 1.89 -8.94
C LEU A 63 3.45 3.15 -8.54
N PHE A 64 4.01 4.33 -8.79
CA PHE A 64 3.33 5.59 -8.47
C PHE A 64 2.12 5.85 -9.36
N GLN A 65 2.18 5.45 -10.63
CA GLN A 65 1.00 5.54 -11.50
C GLN A 65 -0.13 4.65 -10.96
N THR A 66 0.19 3.44 -10.54
CA THR A 66 -0.79 2.52 -9.95
C THR A 66 -1.34 3.10 -8.65
N ALA A 67 -0.48 3.68 -7.80
CA ALA A 67 -0.89 4.33 -6.57
C ALA A 67 -1.89 5.46 -6.83
N LYS A 68 -1.63 6.28 -7.83
CA LYS A 68 -2.52 7.38 -8.21
C LYS A 68 -3.88 6.85 -8.66
N ASP A 69 -3.89 5.82 -9.51
CA ASP A 69 -5.13 5.24 -10.01
C ASP A 69 -5.96 4.63 -8.88
N LEU A 70 -5.30 3.93 -7.96
CA LEU A 70 -5.95 3.36 -6.79
C LEU A 70 -6.47 4.44 -5.84
N ALA A 71 -5.70 5.52 -5.64
CA ALA A 71 -6.13 6.62 -4.79
C ALA A 71 -7.42 7.24 -5.29
N LYS A 72 -7.58 7.39 -6.59
CA LYS A 72 -8.83 7.90 -7.20
C LYS A 72 -10.01 6.99 -6.87
N LYS A 73 -9.83 5.68 -7.03
CA LYS A 73 -10.88 4.69 -6.75
C LYS A 73 -11.24 4.66 -5.28
N LEU A 74 -10.25 4.72 -4.39
CA LEU A 74 -10.48 4.72 -2.96
C LEU A 74 -11.19 5.99 -2.49
N LYS A 75 -10.81 7.13 -3.07
CA LYS A 75 -11.46 8.39 -2.75
C LYS A 75 -12.95 8.34 -3.05
N GLU A 76 -13.33 7.80 -4.19
CA GLU A 76 -14.74 7.67 -4.59
C GLU A 76 -15.47 6.65 -3.73
N LYS A 77 -14.89 5.46 -3.56
CA LYS A 77 -15.53 4.35 -2.85
C LYS A 77 -15.83 4.70 -1.39
N TYR A 78 -14.90 5.35 -0.71
CA TYR A 78 -15.03 5.68 0.70
C TYR A 78 -15.47 7.11 0.95
N LYS A 79 -15.82 7.86 -0.12
CA LYS A 79 -16.27 9.26 -0.05
C LYS A 79 -15.29 10.12 0.75
N ALA A 80 -14.00 9.92 0.48
CA ALA A 80 -12.93 10.63 1.16
C ALA A 80 -12.68 11.98 0.51
N ASP A 81 -12.18 12.94 1.28
CA ASP A 81 -11.77 14.22 0.75
C ASP A 81 -10.39 14.15 0.13
N TYR A 82 -9.52 13.30 0.65
CA TYR A 82 -8.18 13.07 0.12
C TYR A 82 -7.68 11.70 0.52
N VAL A 83 -6.59 11.27 -0.12
CA VAL A 83 -5.92 10.01 0.20
C VAL A 83 -4.47 10.34 0.57
N ARG A 84 -4.08 9.95 1.77
CA ARG A 84 -2.69 10.13 2.22
C ARG A 84 -1.84 8.98 1.69
N LEU A 85 -0.69 9.32 1.10
CA LEU A 85 0.32 8.34 0.71
C LEU A 85 1.49 8.39 1.67
N GLY A 86 1.96 7.22 2.09
CA GLY A 86 3.15 7.14 2.92
C GLY A 86 3.96 5.89 2.60
N ILE A 87 5.28 6.02 2.61
CA ILE A 87 6.22 4.92 2.46
C ILE A 87 7.18 4.99 3.64
N VAL A 88 7.19 3.96 4.47
CA VAL A 88 8.06 3.94 5.65
C VAL A 88 9.11 2.83 5.51
N GLY A 89 8.75 1.58 5.79
CA GLY A 89 9.64 0.44 5.59
C GLY A 89 10.40 -0.03 6.82
N THR A 90 10.26 0.67 7.96
CA THR A 90 10.96 0.26 9.18
C THR A 90 10.26 -0.89 9.90
N ASP A 91 8.99 -1.09 9.63
CA ASP A 91 8.17 -2.16 10.21
C ASP A 91 8.32 -3.46 9.42
N ILE A 92 8.19 -3.39 8.10
CA ILE A 92 8.32 -4.56 7.22
C ILE A 92 9.27 -4.19 6.08
N ALA A 93 10.35 -4.97 5.93
CA ALA A 93 11.38 -4.72 4.92
C ALA A 93 10.95 -5.25 3.54
N HIS A 94 9.87 -4.69 3.04
CA HIS A 94 9.35 -4.91 1.69
C HIS A 94 8.64 -3.63 1.29
N THR A 95 9.04 -3.01 0.20
CA THR A 95 8.47 -1.72 -0.24
C THR A 95 6.96 -1.78 -0.27
N HIS A 96 6.32 -0.85 0.42
CA HIS A 96 4.86 -0.75 0.44
C HIS A 96 4.43 0.69 0.60
N ILE A 97 3.39 1.06 -0.16
CA ILE A 97 2.79 2.38 -0.09
C ILE A 97 1.49 2.25 0.68
N HIS A 98 1.37 3.04 1.76
CA HIS A 98 0.10 3.19 2.46
C HIS A 98 -0.78 4.16 1.68
N LEU A 99 -2.01 3.75 1.39
CA LEU A 99 -3.03 4.60 0.79
C LEU A 99 -4.16 4.70 1.80
N ILE A 100 -4.34 5.87 2.40
CA ILE A 100 -5.27 6.05 3.50
C ILE A 100 -6.31 7.10 3.13
N PRO A 101 -7.57 6.68 2.84
CA PRO A 101 -8.66 7.63 2.59
C PRO A 101 -9.01 8.38 3.87
N LEU A 102 -9.09 9.71 3.79
CA LEU A 102 -9.35 10.56 4.94
C LEU A 102 -10.32 11.68 4.59
N ARG A 103 -10.93 12.26 5.63
CA ARG A 103 -11.81 13.41 5.50
C ARG A 103 -11.23 14.62 6.23
N LEU A 104 -11.46 15.81 5.67
CA LEU A 104 -10.91 17.04 6.22
C LEU A 104 -11.44 17.35 7.63
N ASN A 105 -12.68 16.94 7.93
CA ASN A 105 -13.29 17.16 9.23
C ASN A 105 -13.05 16.02 10.22
N GLN A 106 -12.19 15.07 9.86
CA GLN A 106 -11.87 13.94 10.72
C GLN A 106 -10.97 14.40 11.86
N PRO A 107 -11.25 13.98 13.11
CA PRO A 107 -10.36 14.33 14.22
C PRO A 107 -8.96 13.80 14.00
N LYS A 108 -7.96 14.61 14.36
CA LYS A 108 -6.56 14.16 14.30
C LYS A 108 -6.31 13.11 15.36
N ASN A 109 -5.47 12.13 15.03
CA ASN A 109 -4.91 11.23 16.02
C ASN A 109 -3.49 10.86 15.61
N GLU A 110 -2.69 10.46 16.60
CA GLU A 110 -1.28 10.15 16.38
C GLU A 110 -1.06 9.00 15.41
N ALA A 111 -1.96 8.03 15.39
CA ALA A 111 -1.85 6.89 14.49
C ALA A 111 -1.90 7.33 13.03
N LEU A 112 -2.72 8.33 12.70
CA LEU A 112 -2.78 8.88 11.34
C LEU A 112 -1.54 9.71 11.04
N ASP A 113 -1.06 10.48 12.01
CA ASP A 113 0.08 11.38 11.81
C ASP A 113 1.42 10.64 11.79
N SER A 114 1.47 9.39 12.21
CA SER A 114 2.70 8.62 12.31
C SER A 114 3.19 8.01 10.99
N ILE A 115 2.46 8.18 9.91
CA ILE A 115 2.84 7.64 8.60
C ILE A 115 3.40 8.72 7.72
#